data_b9ada1d1f1476dc3653210eaf24674a1
#
_entry.id   b9ada1d1f1476dc3653210eaf24674a1
#
_cell.length_a   1.000
_cell.length_b   1.000
_cell.length_c   1.000
_cell.angle_alpha   90.00
_cell.angle_beta   90.00
_cell.angle_gamma   90.00
#
_symmetry.space_group_name_H-M   'P 1'
#
loop_
_entity.id
_entity.type
_entity.pdbx_description
1 polymer ?
#
loop_
_entity_poly.entity_id
_entity_poly.type
_entity_poly.pdbx_seq_one_letter_code
_entity_poly.pdbx_strand_id
1 'polypeptide(L)'
;MSVIECNAEQIKIEKTLNSNIAFVCATNTFHLPGMVGYNNDKIDNWFAEERYQTLYSAFSEKNGGFNFPFAEKLLSGDYGFLCQYDRSTGKDTVWSVIYDMKRHKIYRSEGNPRRHKFKEDIRFQF
;
A
#
# COMPACT_ATOMS: atom_id res chain seq x y z
N MET A 1 0.20 -2.64 -15.43
CA MET A 1 0.08 -3.14 -14.04
C MET A 1 -1.23 -3.89 -13.89
N SER A 2 -1.39 -4.73 -12.87
CA SER A 2 -2.65 -5.44 -12.64
C SER A 2 -2.92 -5.55 -11.15
N VAL A 3 -4.19 -5.45 -10.77
CA VAL A 3 -4.69 -5.87 -9.46
C VAL A 3 -5.39 -7.21 -9.63
N ILE A 4 -5.14 -8.13 -8.74
CA ILE A 4 -5.79 -9.43 -8.66
C ILE A 4 -6.44 -9.53 -7.30
N GLU A 5 -7.74 -9.70 -7.28
CA GLU A 5 -8.50 -9.99 -6.07
C GLU A 5 -9.10 -11.39 -6.19
N CYS A 6 -8.96 -12.18 -5.15
CA CYS A 6 -9.46 -13.56 -5.12
C CYS A 6 -9.99 -13.96 -3.75
N ASN A 7 -10.95 -14.86 -3.77
CA ASN A 7 -11.44 -15.58 -2.60
C ASN A 7 -11.57 -17.08 -2.94
N ALA A 8 -12.26 -17.85 -2.11
CA ALA A 8 -12.46 -19.28 -2.35
C ALA A 8 -13.34 -19.62 -3.57
N GLU A 9 -14.10 -18.66 -4.09
CA GLU A 9 -15.11 -18.88 -5.11
C GLU A 9 -14.71 -18.31 -6.47
N GLN A 10 -13.97 -17.18 -6.50
CA GLN A 10 -13.63 -16.51 -7.74
C GLN A 10 -12.32 -15.71 -7.68
N ILE A 11 -11.82 -15.38 -8.86
CA ILE A 11 -10.68 -14.50 -9.09
C ILE A 11 -11.14 -13.39 -10.04
N LYS A 12 -10.81 -12.14 -9.69
CA LYS A 12 -10.99 -10.98 -10.56
C LYS A 12 -9.64 -10.32 -10.83
N ILE A 13 -9.46 -9.89 -12.07
CA ILE A 13 -8.22 -9.26 -12.52
C ILE A 13 -8.59 -7.95 -13.20
N GLU A 14 -8.05 -6.85 -12.71
CA GLU A 14 -8.10 -5.56 -13.38
C GLU A 14 -6.71 -5.25 -13.98
N LYS A 15 -6.69 -4.94 -15.27
CA LYS A 15 -5.48 -4.55 -16.00
C LYS A 15 -5.52 -3.07 -16.35
N THR A 16 -4.50 -2.32 -15.98
CA THR A 16 -4.38 -0.89 -16.27
C THR A 16 -3.76 -0.60 -17.64
N LEU A 17 -3.86 -1.55 -18.59
CA LEU A 17 -3.18 -1.50 -19.89
C LEU A 17 -3.58 -0.31 -20.78
N ASN A 18 -4.75 0.28 -20.58
CA ASN A 18 -5.30 1.37 -21.41
C ASN A 18 -5.80 2.57 -20.58
N SER A 19 -5.48 2.66 -19.31
CA SER A 19 -5.86 3.80 -18.48
C SER A 19 -4.69 4.76 -18.33
N ASN A 20 -4.98 6.06 -18.27
CA ASN A 20 -4.00 7.08 -17.86
C ASN A 20 -3.57 6.92 -16.39
N ILE A 21 -4.01 5.84 -15.73
CA ILE A 21 -3.69 5.52 -14.35
C ILE A 21 -2.31 4.86 -14.30
N ALA A 22 -1.36 5.54 -13.70
CA ALA A 22 0.03 5.09 -13.58
C ALA A 22 0.30 4.29 -12.30
N PHE A 23 -0.73 3.92 -11.54
CA PHE A 23 -0.61 3.21 -10.26
C PHE A 23 -1.74 2.20 -10.04
N VAL A 24 -1.53 1.31 -9.11
CA VAL A 24 -2.57 0.44 -8.53
C VAL A 24 -2.42 0.42 -7.01
N CYS A 25 -3.55 0.35 -6.30
CA CYS A 25 -3.59 0.26 -4.85
C CYS A 25 -4.31 -1.02 -4.44
N ALA A 26 -3.87 -1.63 -3.36
CA ALA A 26 -4.53 -2.76 -2.73
C ALA A 26 -4.36 -2.68 -1.19
N THR A 27 -5.39 -3.09 -0.47
CA THR A 27 -5.40 -3.19 0.99
C THR A 27 -6.07 -4.48 1.43
N ASN A 28 -6.53 -4.58 2.67
CA ASN A 28 -7.17 -5.78 3.21
C ASN A 28 -8.67 -5.88 2.89
N THR A 29 -9.15 -5.13 1.90
CA THR A 29 -10.54 -5.17 1.40
C THR A 29 -10.54 -5.34 -0.11
N PHE A 30 -11.65 -5.85 -0.63
CA PHE A 30 -11.89 -5.94 -2.06
C PHE A 30 -12.42 -4.62 -2.60
N HIS A 31 -11.91 -4.20 -3.75
CA HIS A 31 -12.32 -2.98 -4.46
C HIS A 31 -12.81 -3.26 -5.88
N LEU A 32 -12.46 -4.42 -6.46
CA LEU A 32 -12.88 -4.74 -7.83
C LEU A 32 -14.38 -5.03 -7.91
N PRO A 33 -15.05 -4.59 -8.98
CA PRO A 33 -16.45 -4.92 -9.24
C PRO A 33 -16.68 -6.44 -9.19
N GLY A 34 -17.71 -6.84 -8.44
CA GLY A 34 -18.03 -8.25 -8.19
C GLY A 34 -17.25 -8.91 -7.06
N MET A 35 -16.26 -8.22 -6.46
CA MET A 35 -15.57 -8.68 -5.25
C MET A 35 -16.01 -7.93 -3.99
N VAL A 36 -16.43 -6.68 -4.11
CA VAL A 36 -16.82 -5.81 -2.98
C VAL A 36 -17.87 -6.45 -2.07
N GLY A 37 -18.82 -7.23 -2.63
CA GLY A 37 -19.86 -7.92 -1.87
C GLY A 37 -19.33 -9.01 -0.89
N TYR A 38 -18.08 -9.39 -1.02
CA TYR A 38 -17.42 -10.35 -0.09
C TYR A 38 -16.71 -9.67 1.09
N ASN A 39 -16.69 -8.33 1.13
CA ASN A 39 -16.18 -7.62 2.30
C ASN A 39 -17.08 -7.89 3.51
N ASN A 40 -16.47 -8.08 4.67
CA ASN A 40 -17.19 -8.36 5.90
C ASN A 40 -16.82 -7.30 6.96
N ASP A 41 -17.72 -6.38 7.21
CA ASP A 41 -17.53 -5.26 8.15
C ASP A 41 -17.37 -5.72 9.62
N LYS A 42 -17.68 -6.98 9.93
CA LYS A 42 -17.49 -7.58 11.26
C LYS A 42 -16.06 -8.03 11.50
N ILE A 43 -15.25 -8.12 10.45
CA ILE A 43 -13.84 -8.51 10.55
C ILE A 43 -13.01 -7.23 10.68
N ASP A 44 -12.12 -7.18 11.68
CA ASP A 44 -11.13 -6.11 11.78
C ASP A 44 -10.18 -6.15 10.57
N ASN A 45 -10.42 -5.26 9.63
CA ASN A 45 -9.60 -5.08 8.42
C ASN A 45 -8.51 -4.03 8.61
N TRP A 46 -8.29 -3.55 9.85
CA TRP A 46 -7.27 -2.59 10.22
C TRP A 46 -7.34 -1.28 9.41
N PHE A 47 -8.55 -0.72 9.34
CA PHE A 47 -8.80 0.51 8.59
C PHE A 47 -8.41 0.40 7.11
N ALA A 48 -8.70 -0.74 6.49
CA ALA A 48 -8.26 -1.01 5.12
C ALA A 48 -8.83 0.00 4.11
N GLU A 49 -10.08 0.40 4.27
CA GLU A 49 -10.71 1.40 3.42
C GLU A 49 -10.05 2.77 3.56
N GLU A 50 -9.82 3.24 4.78
CA GLU A 50 -9.16 4.52 5.04
C GLU A 50 -7.74 4.53 4.46
N ARG A 51 -6.99 3.43 4.59
CA ARG A 51 -5.66 3.27 3.98
C ARG A 51 -5.75 3.27 2.45
N TYR A 52 -6.76 2.62 1.89
CA TYR A 52 -6.97 2.63 0.44
C TYR A 52 -7.23 4.04 -0.08
N GLN A 53 -8.12 4.79 0.56
CA GLN A 53 -8.43 6.16 0.18
C GLN A 53 -7.21 7.09 0.31
N THR A 54 -6.40 6.92 1.36
CA THR A 54 -5.13 7.64 1.51
C THR A 54 -4.18 7.36 0.34
N LEU A 55 -4.00 6.10 -0.04
CA LEU A 55 -3.16 5.71 -1.17
C LEU A 55 -3.69 6.29 -2.48
N TYR A 56 -4.97 6.08 -2.75
CA TYR A 56 -5.60 6.49 -4.00
C TYR A 56 -5.53 8.01 -4.21
N SER A 57 -5.86 8.79 -3.19
CA SER A 57 -5.79 10.25 -3.21
C SER A 57 -4.37 10.74 -3.43
N ALA A 58 -3.40 10.24 -2.65
CA ALA A 58 -2.01 10.67 -2.75
C ALA A 58 -1.40 10.39 -4.14
N PHE A 59 -1.71 9.24 -4.74
CA PHE A 59 -1.25 8.92 -6.09
C PHE A 59 -1.96 9.73 -7.16
N SER A 60 -3.26 9.97 -7.03
CA SER A 60 -4.06 10.76 -7.98
C SER A 60 -3.63 12.22 -7.99
N GLU A 61 -3.41 12.82 -6.82
CA GLU A 61 -2.96 14.21 -6.69
C GLU A 61 -1.53 14.40 -7.21
N LYS A 62 -0.67 13.41 -7.02
CA LYS A 62 0.72 13.46 -7.48
C LYS A 62 0.85 13.51 -9.00
N ASN A 63 -0.12 12.98 -9.73
CA ASN A 63 -0.16 12.95 -11.19
C ASN A 63 1.17 12.50 -11.85
N GLY A 64 1.76 11.45 -11.30
CA GLY A 64 3.04 10.89 -11.76
C GLY A 64 4.26 11.42 -11.01
N GLY A 65 5.44 11.07 -11.50
CA GLY A 65 6.70 11.46 -10.85
C GLY A 65 6.92 10.74 -9.51
N PHE A 66 6.46 9.51 -9.40
CA PHE A 66 6.64 8.67 -8.20
C PHE A 66 8.13 8.37 -8.01
N ASN A 67 8.63 8.68 -6.83
CA ASN A 67 10.03 8.51 -6.47
C ASN A 67 10.17 8.07 -5.01
N PHE A 68 11.39 7.72 -4.61
CA PHE A 68 11.66 7.26 -3.25
C PHE A 68 11.19 8.24 -2.16
N PRO A 69 11.47 9.56 -2.20
CA PRO A 69 10.96 10.50 -1.19
C PRO A 69 9.44 10.54 -1.09
N PHE A 70 8.72 10.41 -2.22
CA PHE A 70 7.26 10.32 -2.19
C PHE A 70 6.80 9.04 -1.49
N ALA A 71 7.37 7.89 -1.85
CA ALA A 71 7.01 6.59 -1.25
C ALA A 71 7.34 6.56 0.26
N GLU A 72 8.47 7.10 0.67
CA GLU A 72 8.86 7.22 2.07
C GLU A 72 7.84 8.04 2.87
N LYS A 73 7.48 9.24 2.39
CA LYS A 73 6.47 10.09 3.02
C LYS A 73 5.10 9.43 3.07
N LEU A 74 4.69 8.81 1.98
CA LEU A 74 3.40 8.11 1.90
C LEU A 74 3.31 7.00 2.95
N LEU A 75 4.29 6.11 3.00
CA LEU A 75 4.32 5.01 3.96
C LEU A 75 4.49 5.50 5.42
N SER A 76 5.07 6.67 5.63
CA SER A 76 5.17 7.30 6.95
C SER A 76 3.89 8.02 7.39
N GLY A 77 2.87 8.08 6.55
CA GLY A 77 1.57 8.67 6.86
C GLY A 77 1.50 10.19 6.72
N ASP A 78 2.38 10.81 5.92
CA ASP A 78 2.38 12.26 5.69
C ASP A 78 1.19 12.72 4.82
N TYR A 79 0.57 11.81 4.08
CA TYR A 79 -0.61 12.06 3.23
C TYR A 79 -1.92 11.59 3.85
N GLY A 80 -1.90 11.01 5.04
CA GLY A 80 -3.05 10.48 5.76
C GLY A 80 -2.73 9.18 6.48
N PHE A 81 -3.77 8.53 7.00
CA PHE A 81 -3.59 7.29 7.74
C PHE A 81 -3.16 6.15 6.80
N LEU A 82 -1.97 5.60 7.01
CA LEU A 82 -1.46 4.46 6.25
C LEU A 82 -0.74 3.44 7.14
N CYS A 83 0.18 3.87 7.99
CA CYS A 83 0.86 2.98 8.91
C CYS A 83 0.10 2.87 10.24
N GLN A 84 -0.09 1.64 10.72
CA GLN A 84 -0.70 1.38 12.03
C GLN A 84 0.23 1.90 13.13
N TYR A 85 -0.31 2.69 14.08
CA TYR A 85 0.44 3.25 15.20
C TYR A 85 -0.39 3.46 16.47
N ASP A 86 -1.48 2.73 16.60
CA ASP A 86 -2.31 2.77 17.80
C ASP A 86 -1.74 1.85 18.88
N ARG A 87 -0.91 2.42 19.73
CA ARG A 87 -0.27 1.72 20.84
C ARG A 87 -1.25 1.28 21.92
N SER A 88 -2.40 1.95 22.05
CA SER A 88 -3.39 1.62 23.05
C SER A 88 -4.03 0.26 22.81
N THR A 89 -4.12 -0.14 21.53
CA THR A 89 -4.63 -1.45 21.10
C THR A 89 -3.54 -2.47 20.83
N GLY A 90 -2.25 -2.11 21.03
CA GLY A 90 -1.12 -2.96 20.68
C GLY A 90 -0.86 -3.11 19.19
N LYS A 91 -1.55 -2.33 18.34
CA LYS A 91 -1.40 -2.36 16.89
C LYS A 91 -0.34 -1.38 16.43
N ASP A 92 0.66 -1.89 15.75
CA ASP A 92 1.73 -1.07 15.18
C ASP A 92 2.28 -1.71 13.91
N THR A 93 2.76 -0.88 12.99
CA THR A 93 3.44 -1.36 11.79
C THR A 93 4.82 -1.91 12.16
N VAL A 94 5.06 -3.18 11.87
CA VAL A 94 6.28 -3.88 12.27
C VAL A 94 7.44 -3.60 11.32
N TRP A 95 7.13 -3.39 10.04
CA TRP A 95 8.09 -3.02 8.99
C TRP A 95 7.37 -2.50 7.74
N SER A 96 8.11 -1.80 6.91
CA SER A 96 7.66 -1.36 5.58
C SER A 96 8.79 -1.48 4.57
N VAL A 97 8.46 -1.74 3.30
CA VAL A 97 9.45 -1.95 2.23
C VAL A 97 9.09 -1.11 1.01
N ILE A 98 10.11 -0.53 0.39
CA ILE A 98 10.03 0.15 -0.91
C ILE A 98 10.96 -0.58 -1.87
N TYR A 99 10.44 -1.04 -3.00
CA TYR A 99 11.19 -1.62 -4.10
C TYR A 99 11.41 -0.56 -5.18
N ASP A 100 12.63 -0.07 -5.32
CA ASP A 100 13.03 0.81 -6.43
C ASP A 100 13.48 -0.06 -7.62
N MET A 101 12.52 -0.44 -8.44
CA MET A 101 12.77 -1.31 -9.60
C MET A 101 13.71 -0.68 -10.63
N LYS A 102 13.73 0.66 -10.72
CA LYS A 102 14.62 1.37 -11.65
C LYS A 102 16.08 1.33 -11.22
N ARG A 103 16.34 1.38 -9.91
CA ARG A 103 17.70 1.34 -9.35
C ARG A 103 18.10 -0.03 -8.85
N HIS A 104 17.20 -1.01 -8.90
CA HIS A 104 17.39 -2.36 -8.37
C HIS A 104 17.79 -2.31 -6.88
N LYS A 105 17.04 -1.51 -6.10
CA LYS A 105 17.30 -1.34 -4.67
C LYS A 105 16.06 -1.62 -3.85
N ILE A 106 16.29 -2.16 -2.68
CA ILE A 106 15.27 -2.37 -1.65
C ILE A 106 15.58 -1.45 -0.48
N TYR A 107 14.57 -0.74 -0.01
CA TYR A 107 14.66 0.06 1.20
C TYR A 107 13.67 -0.49 2.22
N ARG A 108 14.09 -0.62 3.45
CA ARG A 108 13.29 -1.16 4.53
C ARG A 108 13.34 -0.27 5.76
N SER A 109 12.18 -0.09 6.39
CA SER A 109 12.03 0.46 7.73
C SER A 109 11.78 -0.70 8.69
N GLU A 110 12.64 -0.88 9.68
CA GLU A 110 12.42 -1.83 10.78
C GLU A 110 11.63 -1.14 11.88
N GLY A 111 10.36 -1.49 12.00
CA GLY A 111 9.38 -0.81 12.83
C GLY A 111 8.51 0.15 12.01
N ASN A 112 7.71 0.93 12.71
CA ASN A 112 6.77 1.86 12.10
C ASN A 112 7.52 2.99 11.38
N PRO A 113 7.27 3.21 10.07
CA PRO A 113 8.01 4.19 9.26
C PRO A 113 7.80 5.64 9.70
N ARG A 114 6.78 5.93 10.50
CA ARG A 114 6.62 7.25 11.12
C ARG A 114 7.69 7.57 12.17
N ARG A 115 8.32 6.54 12.73
CA ARG A 115 9.35 6.64 13.78
C ARG A 115 10.70 6.10 13.37
N HIS A 116 10.75 5.29 12.33
CA HIS A 116 11.96 4.61 11.86
C HIS A 116 12.21 4.95 10.39
N LYS A 117 13.42 5.38 10.09
CA LYS A 117 13.83 5.73 8.72
C LYS A 117 14.00 4.50 7.84
N PHE A 118 13.70 4.65 6.57
CA PHE A 118 14.06 3.67 5.56
C PHE A 118 15.58 3.64 5.36
N LYS A 119 16.13 2.43 5.30
CA LYS A 119 17.54 2.18 4.99
C LYS A 119 17.63 1.19 3.85
N GLU A 120 18.67 1.29 3.02
CA GLU A 120 18.92 0.31 1.98
C GLU A 120 19.13 -1.08 2.61
N ASP A 121 18.36 -2.05 2.13
CA ASP A 121 18.47 -3.45 2.58
C ASP A 121 19.43 -4.20 1.66
N ILE A 122 20.67 -4.31 2.09
CA ILE A 122 21.75 -4.95 1.33
C ILE A 122 21.73 -6.49 1.40
N ARG A 123 20.82 -7.07 2.18
CA ARG A 123 20.68 -8.54 2.30
C ARG A 123 20.11 -9.18 1.03
N PHE A 124 19.37 -8.40 0.25
CA PHE A 124 18.73 -8.85 -0.99
C PHE A 124 19.22 -7.98 -2.14
N GLN A 125 19.71 -8.63 -3.19
CA GLN A 125 20.10 -8.00 -4.46
C GLN A 125 19.27 -8.63 -5.59
N PHE A 126 18.78 -7.82 -6.51
CA PHE A 126 18.04 -8.25 -7.67
C PHE A 126 18.37 -7.41 -8.93
#